data_04aee18cf80e0b10a77fda0a29b88bf0
#
_entry.id   04aee18cf80e0b10a77fda0a29b88bf0
#
_cell.length_a   1.000
_cell.length_b   1.000
_cell.length_c   1.000
_cell.angle_alpha   90.00
_cell.angle_beta   90.00
_cell.angle_gamma   90.00
#
_symmetry.space_group_name_H-M   'P 1'
#
loop_
_entity.id
_entity.type
_entity.pdbx_description
1 polymer ?
#
loop_
_entity_poly.entity_id
_entity_poly.type
_entity_poly.pdbx_seq_one_letter_code
_entity_poly.pdbx_strand_id
1 'polypeptide(L)'
;MSGKFTVLFDLDGTLVDTAPDLIRAHNHVMKKFGYPSKSIDELRNAVGSGAKAIMAKGNGKWEWFDEKIKNEMTDEFLSFYKKNILHESTLLNGVKEFLEWCKNHNISMSVCTNKTEHLAIDLLKKIEIYDFFEYVSGHNTFDYCKPDPRHLLKTIEILNGDREKSIMIGDTETDANAATEAEIPMILLKYGYTEKRSEEIYHNHLIKDFIGIEKIISKYL
;
A
#
# COMPACT_ATOMS: atom_id res chain seq x y z
N MET A 1 -2.52 26.49 16.41
CA MET A 1 -3.47 26.39 15.27
C MET A 1 -3.92 24.94 15.22
N SER A 2 -5.21 24.68 15.18
CA SER A 2 -5.73 23.29 15.07
C SER A 2 -5.28 22.72 13.72
N GLY A 3 -4.53 21.62 13.72
CA GLY A 3 -4.10 20.93 12.49
C GLY A 3 -5.31 20.49 11.66
N LYS A 4 -5.13 20.37 10.34
CA LYS A 4 -6.15 19.84 9.44
C LYS A 4 -6.41 18.36 9.77
N PHE A 5 -7.63 17.89 9.51
CA PHE A 5 -7.90 16.47 9.49
C PHE A 5 -7.10 15.79 8.38
N THR A 6 -6.45 14.69 8.69
CA THR A 6 -5.52 14.02 7.78
C THR A 6 -5.94 12.56 7.54
N VAL A 7 -6.01 12.17 6.29
CA VAL A 7 -6.21 10.77 5.91
C VAL A 7 -4.92 10.24 5.28
N LEU A 8 -4.37 9.19 5.90
CA LEU A 8 -3.25 8.43 5.40
C LEU A 8 -3.76 7.19 4.68
N PHE A 9 -3.21 6.91 3.51
CA PHE A 9 -3.60 5.76 2.71
C PHE A 9 -2.40 4.84 2.49
N ASP A 10 -2.58 3.54 2.62
CA ASP A 10 -1.70 2.63 1.89
C ASP A 10 -2.03 2.67 0.38
N LEU A 11 -1.22 2.03 -0.44
CA LEU A 11 -1.34 2.07 -1.90
C LEU A 11 -1.77 0.73 -2.47
N ASP A 12 -0.88 -0.29 -2.34
CA ASP A 12 -1.06 -1.60 -2.95
C ASP A 12 -2.13 -2.41 -2.17
N GLY A 13 -3.27 -2.72 -2.79
CA GLY A 13 -4.39 -3.39 -2.12
C GLY A 13 -5.37 -2.45 -1.41
N THR A 14 -5.01 -1.18 -1.29
CA THR A 14 -5.84 -0.15 -0.66
C THR A 14 -6.42 0.82 -1.69
N LEU A 15 -5.61 1.62 -2.34
CA LEU A 15 -6.06 2.52 -3.42
C LEU A 15 -6.12 1.81 -4.77
N VAL A 16 -5.19 0.89 -5.01
CA VAL A 16 -4.98 0.23 -6.31
C VAL A 16 -4.87 -1.28 -6.11
N ASP A 17 -5.61 -2.08 -6.88
CA ASP A 17 -5.33 -3.51 -7.04
C ASP A 17 -4.11 -3.68 -7.95
N THR A 18 -2.95 -3.83 -7.35
CA THR A 18 -1.65 -3.96 -8.04
C THR A 18 -1.18 -5.39 -8.19
N ALA A 19 -1.88 -6.35 -7.59
CA ALA A 19 -1.49 -7.76 -7.63
C ALA A 19 -1.30 -8.30 -9.06
N PRO A 20 -2.15 -7.98 -10.06
CA PRO A 20 -1.95 -8.48 -11.42
C PRO A 20 -0.58 -8.13 -12.00
N ASP A 21 -0.16 -6.87 -11.90
CA ASP A 21 1.12 -6.43 -12.47
C ASP A 21 2.35 -6.89 -11.65
N LEU A 22 2.23 -6.95 -10.34
CA LEU A 22 3.30 -7.46 -9.47
C LEU A 22 3.54 -8.95 -9.69
N ILE A 23 2.46 -9.74 -9.83
CA ILE A 23 2.57 -11.18 -10.08
C ILE A 23 3.04 -11.46 -11.51
N ARG A 24 2.67 -10.61 -12.46
CA ARG A 24 3.21 -10.66 -13.81
C ARG A 24 4.72 -10.40 -13.83
N ALA A 25 5.21 -9.44 -13.03
CA ALA A 25 6.64 -9.20 -12.87
C ALA A 25 7.35 -10.41 -12.22
N HIS A 26 6.76 -11.01 -11.18
CA HIS A 26 7.25 -12.26 -10.60
C HIS A 26 7.36 -13.36 -11.67
N ASN A 27 6.32 -13.59 -12.45
CA ASN A 27 6.27 -14.65 -13.46
C ASN A 27 7.26 -14.42 -14.61
N HIS A 28 7.53 -13.16 -14.96
CA HIS A 28 8.59 -12.81 -15.90
C HIS A 28 9.96 -13.29 -15.38
N VAL A 29 10.27 -13.01 -14.11
CA VAL A 29 11.54 -13.46 -13.49
C VAL A 29 11.58 -14.98 -13.39
N MET A 30 10.51 -15.61 -12.93
CA MET A 30 10.45 -17.08 -12.84
C MET A 30 10.76 -17.73 -14.18
N LYS A 31 10.13 -17.27 -15.26
CA LYS A 31 10.37 -17.78 -16.62
C LYS A 31 11.83 -17.57 -17.04
N LYS A 32 12.42 -16.39 -16.77
CA LYS A 32 13.80 -16.06 -17.13
C LYS A 32 14.81 -16.97 -16.43
N PHE A 33 14.54 -17.34 -15.17
CA PHE A 33 15.43 -18.17 -14.35
C PHE A 33 15.06 -19.68 -14.37
N GLY A 34 14.12 -20.09 -15.24
CA GLY A 34 13.76 -21.50 -15.43
C GLY A 34 12.82 -22.09 -14.35
N TYR A 35 12.07 -21.25 -13.65
CA TYR A 35 11.10 -21.66 -12.64
C TYR A 35 9.65 -21.56 -13.13
N PRO A 36 8.73 -22.34 -12.56
CA PRO A 36 7.31 -22.26 -12.94
C PRO A 36 6.67 -20.93 -12.54
N SER A 37 5.72 -20.48 -13.35
CA SER A 37 4.85 -19.34 -13.03
C SER A 37 3.86 -19.69 -11.93
N LYS A 38 3.33 -18.67 -11.25
CA LYS A 38 2.31 -18.74 -10.22
C LYS A 38 1.06 -17.98 -10.64
N SER A 39 -0.10 -18.41 -10.16
CA SER A 39 -1.36 -17.68 -10.34
C SER A 39 -1.43 -16.46 -9.40
N ILE A 40 -2.37 -15.56 -9.68
CA ILE A 40 -2.64 -14.41 -8.81
C ILE A 40 -3.07 -14.88 -7.42
N ASP A 41 -3.94 -15.90 -7.34
CA ASP A 41 -4.45 -16.41 -6.07
C ASP A 41 -3.35 -17.00 -5.17
N GLU A 42 -2.32 -17.62 -5.76
CA GLU A 42 -1.21 -18.19 -5.02
C GLU A 42 -0.30 -17.12 -4.36
N LEU A 43 -0.21 -15.93 -4.95
CA LEU A 43 0.75 -14.89 -4.54
C LEU A 43 0.12 -13.59 -4.03
N ARG A 44 -1.20 -13.38 -4.21
CA ARG A 44 -1.88 -12.14 -3.82
C ARG A 44 -1.53 -11.71 -2.39
N ASN A 45 -1.52 -12.64 -1.46
CA ASN A 45 -1.22 -12.36 -0.04
C ASN A 45 0.26 -12.00 0.25
N ALA A 46 1.16 -12.17 -0.73
CA ALA A 46 2.56 -11.75 -0.59
C ALA A 46 2.81 -10.31 -1.06
N VAL A 47 1.87 -9.73 -1.80
CA VAL A 47 2.01 -8.42 -2.45
C VAL A 47 2.26 -7.32 -1.42
N GLY A 48 1.51 -7.29 -0.31
CA GLY A 48 1.66 -6.30 0.75
C GLY A 48 3.01 -6.33 1.49
N SER A 49 3.82 -7.39 1.30
CA SER A 49 5.12 -7.56 1.95
C SER A 49 6.32 -7.15 1.07
N GLY A 50 6.07 -6.65 -0.14
CA GLY A 50 7.08 -6.13 -1.06
C GLY A 50 7.76 -7.16 -1.95
N ALA A 51 8.60 -6.69 -2.88
CA ALA A 51 9.19 -7.47 -3.97
C ALA A 51 9.92 -8.75 -3.52
N LYS A 52 10.76 -8.66 -2.48
CA LYS A 52 11.51 -9.82 -1.96
C LYS A 52 10.58 -10.90 -1.40
N ALA A 53 9.51 -10.52 -0.72
CA ALA A 53 8.53 -11.45 -0.18
C ALA A 53 7.74 -12.16 -1.28
N ILE A 54 7.34 -11.44 -2.33
CA ILE A 54 6.71 -12.02 -3.53
C ILE A 54 7.64 -13.05 -4.16
N MET A 55 8.92 -12.72 -4.34
CA MET A 55 9.93 -13.60 -4.91
C MET A 55 10.16 -14.83 -4.04
N ALA A 56 10.28 -14.67 -2.72
CA ALA A 56 10.47 -15.74 -1.77
C ALA A 56 9.29 -16.73 -1.75
N LYS A 57 8.09 -16.23 -1.64
CA LYS A 57 6.87 -17.04 -1.61
C LYS A 57 6.63 -17.76 -2.94
N GLY A 58 6.88 -17.10 -4.05
CA GLY A 58 6.67 -17.64 -5.38
C GLY A 58 7.66 -18.75 -5.76
N ASN A 59 8.90 -18.69 -5.30
CA ASN A 59 9.94 -19.62 -5.70
C ASN A 59 9.98 -20.92 -4.86
N GLY A 60 9.65 -20.87 -3.57
CA GLY A 60 9.74 -22.02 -2.66
C GLY A 60 11.15 -22.54 -2.36
N LYS A 61 12.16 -22.05 -3.10
CA LYS A 61 13.60 -22.37 -2.94
C LYS A 61 14.44 -21.14 -2.67
N TRP A 62 13.79 -20.01 -2.37
CA TRP A 62 14.43 -18.71 -2.21
C TRP A 62 15.61 -18.73 -1.22
N GLU A 63 15.46 -19.44 -0.11
CA GLU A 63 16.50 -19.54 0.92
C GLU A 63 17.75 -20.32 0.46
N TRP A 64 17.63 -21.08 -0.63
CA TRP A 64 18.75 -21.89 -1.17
C TRP A 64 19.63 -21.08 -2.12
N PHE A 65 19.19 -19.90 -2.55
CA PHE A 65 19.97 -19.02 -3.41
C PHE A 65 20.97 -18.20 -2.61
N ASP A 66 22.14 -17.98 -3.20
CA ASP A 66 23.07 -16.99 -2.69
C ASP A 66 22.52 -15.56 -2.88
N GLU A 67 23.09 -14.61 -2.16
CA GLU A 67 22.62 -13.22 -2.20
C GLU A 67 22.80 -12.57 -3.58
N LYS A 68 23.75 -13.02 -4.39
CA LYS A 68 23.94 -12.51 -5.74
C LYS A 68 22.75 -12.86 -6.63
N ILE A 69 22.33 -14.13 -6.63
CA ILE A 69 21.16 -14.59 -7.40
C ILE A 69 19.89 -13.89 -6.89
N LYS A 70 19.69 -13.79 -5.58
CA LYS A 70 18.55 -13.07 -4.98
C LYS A 70 18.49 -11.62 -5.45
N ASN A 71 19.61 -10.93 -5.48
CA ASN A 71 19.68 -9.54 -5.95
C ASN A 71 19.40 -9.46 -7.46
N GLU A 72 20.01 -10.31 -8.30
CA GLU A 72 19.76 -10.35 -9.74
C GLU A 72 18.25 -10.55 -10.05
N MET A 73 17.61 -11.49 -9.36
CA MET A 73 16.17 -11.75 -9.51
C MET A 73 15.31 -10.56 -9.05
N THR A 74 15.68 -9.92 -7.93
CA THR A 74 14.98 -8.76 -7.40
C THR A 74 15.12 -7.55 -8.33
N ASP A 75 16.32 -7.30 -8.85
CA ASP A 75 16.59 -6.20 -9.79
C ASP A 75 15.83 -6.38 -11.11
N GLU A 76 15.79 -7.60 -11.63
CA GLU A 76 14.97 -7.92 -12.82
C GLU A 76 13.48 -7.73 -12.57
N PHE A 77 12.98 -8.16 -11.38
CA PHE A 77 11.60 -7.93 -10.98
C PHE A 77 11.27 -6.43 -10.97
N LEU A 78 12.07 -5.63 -10.28
CA LEU A 78 11.86 -4.19 -10.19
C LEU A 78 11.95 -3.49 -11.54
N SER A 79 12.93 -3.90 -12.37
CA SER A 79 13.11 -3.37 -13.73
C SER A 79 11.90 -3.66 -14.62
N PHE A 80 11.40 -4.89 -14.60
CA PHE A 80 10.22 -5.29 -15.37
C PHE A 80 8.96 -4.58 -14.84
N TYR A 81 8.76 -4.59 -13.52
CA TYR A 81 7.61 -3.94 -12.89
C TYR A 81 7.55 -2.44 -13.22
N LYS A 82 8.67 -1.72 -13.09
CA LYS A 82 8.74 -0.28 -13.42
C LYS A 82 8.28 0.03 -14.84
N LYS A 83 8.66 -0.81 -15.82
CA LYS A 83 8.26 -0.64 -17.22
C LYS A 83 6.77 -0.92 -17.45
N ASN A 84 6.16 -1.73 -16.60
CA ASN A 84 4.81 -2.27 -16.74
C ASN A 84 3.92 -1.98 -15.51
N ILE A 85 4.18 -0.89 -14.81
CA ILE A 85 3.61 -0.60 -13.48
C ILE A 85 2.10 -0.38 -13.48
N LEU A 86 1.53 -0.05 -14.65
CA LEU A 86 0.08 0.10 -14.88
C LEU A 86 -0.28 -0.55 -16.21
N HIS A 87 -0.43 -1.87 -16.21
CA HIS A 87 -0.87 -2.65 -17.38
C HIS A 87 -2.23 -3.32 -17.10
N GLU A 88 -2.39 -3.93 -15.93
CA GLU A 88 -3.63 -4.57 -15.49
C GLU A 88 -4.11 -4.05 -14.13
N SER A 89 -3.28 -3.25 -13.44
CA SER A 89 -3.65 -2.62 -12.15
C SER A 89 -4.78 -1.62 -12.33
N THR A 90 -5.72 -1.59 -11.39
CA THR A 90 -6.90 -0.72 -11.43
C THR A 90 -7.16 -0.08 -10.08
N LEU A 91 -7.81 1.10 -10.07
CA LEU A 91 -8.32 1.70 -8.83
C LEU A 91 -9.34 0.78 -8.18
N LEU A 92 -9.32 0.71 -6.85
CA LEU A 92 -10.41 0.10 -6.11
C LEU A 92 -11.68 0.94 -6.26
N ASN A 93 -12.81 0.25 -6.11
CA ASN A 93 -14.11 0.85 -6.32
C ASN A 93 -14.40 2.01 -5.33
N GLY A 94 -14.81 3.18 -5.85
CA GLY A 94 -15.13 4.37 -5.08
C GLY A 94 -13.91 5.22 -4.64
N VAL A 95 -12.68 4.84 -5.00
CA VAL A 95 -11.46 5.58 -4.60
C VAL A 95 -11.49 6.99 -5.14
N LYS A 96 -11.74 7.19 -6.42
CA LYS A 96 -11.68 8.52 -7.05
C LYS A 96 -12.72 9.46 -6.46
N GLU A 97 -13.94 9.00 -6.30
CA GLU A 97 -15.04 9.74 -5.71
C GLU A 97 -14.74 10.15 -4.26
N PHE A 98 -14.11 9.24 -3.49
CA PHE A 98 -13.73 9.55 -2.11
C PHE A 98 -12.57 10.57 -2.04
N LEU A 99 -11.57 10.48 -2.91
CA LEU A 99 -10.49 11.47 -2.98
C LEU A 99 -11.02 12.86 -3.36
N GLU A 100 -11.96 12.94 -4.31
CA GLU A 100 -12.64 14.17 -4.68
C GLU A 100 -13.46 14.73 -3.50
N TRP A 101 -14.16 13.86 -2.76
CA TRP A 101 -14.90 14.27 -1.56
C TRP A 101 -13.94 14.83 -0.50
N CYS A 102 -12.82 14.17 -0.20
CA CYS A 102 -11.82 14.65 0.75
C CYS A 102 -11.29 16.04 0.35
N LYS A 103 -10.94 16.21 -0.93
CA LYS A 103 -10.47 17.50 -1.47
C LYS A 103 -11.49 18.62 -1.27
N ASN A 104 -12.77 18.34 -1.55
CA ASN A 104 -13.87 19.31 -1.40
C ASN A 104 -14.16 19.67 0.07
N HIS A 105 -13.74 18.83 1.02
CA HIS A 105 -13.87 19.07 2.46
C HIS A 105 -12.57 19.58 3.12
N ASN A 106 -11.55 19.97 2.32
CA ASN A 106 -10.26 20.44 2.81
C ASN A 106 -9.55 19.45 3.76
N ILE A 107 -9.73 18.14 3.54
CA ILE A 107 -9.06 17.06 4.25
C ILE A 107 -7.67 16.90 3.62
N SER A 108 -6.63 16.89 4.45
CA SER A 108 -5.26 16.63 4.03
C SER A 108 -5.09 15.14 3.70
N MET A 109 -4.47 14.83 2.58
CA MET A 109 -4.31 13.45 2.10
C MET A 109 -2.85 13.12 1.82
N SER A 110 -2.41 11.94 2.26
CA SER A 110 -1.07 11.43 1.96
C SER A 110 -1.09 9.93 1.71
N VAL A 111 -0.21 9.47 0.83
CA VAL A 111 0.10 8.04 0.71
C VAL A 111 1.25 7.70 1.65
N CYS A 112 1.08 6.60 2.41
CA CYS A 112 2.06 6.07 3.33
C CYS A 112 2.18 4.55 3.09
N THR A 113 3.18 4.13 2.29
CA THR A 113 3.25 2.78 1.73
C THR A 113 4.62 2.12 1.92
N ASN A 114 4.65 0.78 1.98
CA ASN A 114 5.88 0.00 1.95
C ASN A 114 6.42 -0.24 0.52
N LYS A 115 5.75 0.29 -0.49
CA LYS A 115 6.33 0.42 -1.84
C LYS A 115 7.43 1.49 -1.84
N THR A 116 8.47 1.34 -2.66
CA THR A 116 9.48 2.40 -2.81
C THR A 116 8.84 3.69 -3.35
N GLU A 117 9.24 4.83 -2.80
CA GLU A 117 8.63 6.13 -3.08
C GLU A 117 8.50 6.44 -4.58
N HIS A 118 9.59 6.25 -5.35
CA HIS A 118 9.57 6.55 -6.79
C HIS A 118 8.57 5.68 -7.57
N LEU A 119 8.40 4.39 -7.19
CA LEU A 119 7.41 3.51 -7.82
C LEU A 119 5.98 3.86 -7.37
N ALA A 120 5.80 4.30 -6.14
CA ALA A 120 4.51 4.80 -5.67
C ALA A 120 4.08 6.05 -6.45
N ILE A 121 4.98 7.02 -6.59
CA ILE A 121 4.74 8.25 -7.36
C ILE A 121 4.47 7.93 -8.85
N ASP A 122 5.28 7.05 -9.47
CA ASP A 122 5.07 6.66 -10.87
C ASP A 122 3.70 6.02 -11.10
N LEU A 123 3.26 5.13 -10.19
CA LEU A 123 1.94 4.50 -10.28
C LEU A 123 0.82 5.53 -10.11
N LEU A 124 0.89 6.37 -9.06
CA LEU A 124 -0.10 7.41 -8.77
C LEU A 124 -0.28 8.39 -9.94
N LYS A 125 0.83 8.78 -10.60
CA LYS A 125 0.79 9.64 -11.78
C LYS A 125 0.14 8.96 -12.97
N LYS A 126 0.51 7.70 -13.25
CA LYS A 126 -0.04 6.96 -14.39
C LYS A 126 -1.52 6.65 -14.23
N ILE A 127 -1.99 6.40 -13.00
CA ILE A 127 -3.39 6.13 -12.70
C ILE A 127 -4.19 7.42 -12.41
N GLU A 128 -3.54 8.59 -12.58
CA GLU A 128 -4.14 9.94 -12.55
C GLU A 128 -4.77 10.36 -11.21
N ILE A 129 -4.18 9.93 -10.09
CA ILE A 129 -4.61 10.35 -8.76
C ILE A 129 -3.51 11.04 -7.93
N TYR A 130 -2.32 11.24 -8.49
CA TYR A 130 -1.19 11.84 -7.77
C TYR A 130 -1.51 13.21 -7.17
N ASP A 131 -2.22 14.06 -7.91
CA ASP A 131 -2.51 15.45 -7.54
C ASP A 131 -3.53 15.61 -6.39
N PHE A 132 -4.10 14.51 -5.90
CA PHE A 132 -4.91 14.51 -4.68
C PHE A 132 -4.06 14.51 -3.40
N PHE A 133 -2.81 14.07 -3.47
CA PHE A 133 -1.97 13.86 -2.29
C PHE A 133 -0.99 15.01 -2.09
N GLU A 134 -0.96 15.55 -0.87
CA GLU A 134 0.00 16.60 -0.48
C GLU A 134 1.40 16.01 -0.27
N TYR A 135 1.50 14.71 0.07
CA TYR A 135 2.76 14.00 0.27
C TYR A 135 2.63 12.50 -0.05
N VAL A 136 3.76 11.89 -0.42
CA VAL A 136 3.87 10.45 -0.64
C VAL A 136 5.10 9.97 0.11
N SER A 137 4.92 9.12 1.14
CA SER A 137 5.99 8.45 1.85
C SER A 137 6.03 6.97 1.48
N GLY A 138 7.15 6.54 0.93
CA GLY A 138 7.42 5.16 0.59
C GLY A 138 8.35 4.48 1.60
N HIS A 139 8.63 3.20 1.38
CA HIS A 139 9.52 2.39 2.20
C HIS A 139 10.90 3.03 2.48
N ASN A 140 11.41 3.78 1.53
CA ASN A 140 12.75 4.37 1.55
C ASN A 140 12.76 5.89 1.75
N THR A 141 11.63 6.49 2.11
CA THR A 141 11.54 7.92 2.41
C THR A 141 12.17 8.25 3.76
N PHE A 142 12.06 7.34 4.72
CA PHE A 142 12.65 7.44 6.05
C PHE A 142 13.50 6.19 6.34
N ASP A 143 14.24 6.20 7.46
CA ASP A 143 15.01 5.03 7.94
C ASP A 143 14.10 3.94 8.55
N TYR A 144 12.81 4.11 8.51
CA TYR A 144 11.77 3.23 9.03
C TYR A 144 10.55 3.23 8.14
N CYS A 145 9.81 2.11 8.14
CA CYS A 145 8.57 1.92 7.36
C CYS A 145 7.55 1.14 8.18
N LYS A 146 6.29 1.07 7.73
CA LYS A 146 5.26 0.27 8.41
C LYS A 146 5.74 -1.17 8.62
N PRO A 147 5.55 -1.79 9.79
CA PRO A 147 4.62 -1.43 10.86
C PRO A 147 5.15 -0.42 11.90
N ASP A 148 6.33 0.18 11.72
CA ASP A 148 6.84 1.20 12.63
C ASP A 148 5.93 2.44 12.60
N PRO A 149 5.35 2.85 13.75
CA PRO A 149 4.41 3.97 13.83
C PRO A 149 5.02 5.31 13.40
N ARG A 150 6.36 5.45 13.49
CA ARG A 150 7.07 6.66 13.10
C ARG A 150 6.87 7.00 11.62
N HIS A 151 6.62 6.01 10.76
CA HIS A 151 6.30 6.25 9.35
C HIS A 151 5.02 7.09 9.20
N LEU A 152 3.96 6.75 9.95
CA LEU A 152 2.71 7.50 9.95
C LEU A 152 2.88 8.86 10.63
N LEU A 153 3.47 8.88 11.83
CA LEU A 153 3.64 10.09 12.63
C LEU A 153 4.49 11.14 11.92
N LYS A 154 5.58 10.73 11.25
CA LYS A 154 6.42 11.65 10.48
C LYS A 154 5.72 12.19 9.24
N THR A 155 4.90 11.36 8.59
CA THR A 155 4.08 11.80 7.46
C THR A 155 3.04 12.84 7.91
N ILE A 156 2.38 12.63 9.06
CA ILE A 156 1.44 13.60 9.66
C ILE A 156 2.16 14.91 9.99
N GLU A 157 3.36 14.84 10.59
CA GLU A 157 4.16 16.03 10.92
C GLU A 157 4.52 16.86 9.67
N ILE A 158 4.94 16.21 8.58
CA ILE A 158 5.26 16.89 7.30
C ILE A 158 4.04 17.64 6.75
N LEU A 159 2.85 17.09 6.92
CA LEU A 159 1.59 17.73 6.51
C LEU A 159 1.13 18.84 7.46
N ASN A 160 1.87 19.13 8.54
CA ASN A 160 1.41 19.96 9.66
C ASN A 160 0.05 19.50 10.22
N GLY A 161 -0.20 18.18 10.16
CA GLY A 161 -1.40 17.54 10.67
C GLY A 161 -1.36 17.37 12.18
N ASP A 162 -2.46 16.88 12.72
CA ASP A 162 -2.64 16.56 14.14
C ASP A 162 -2.91 15.07 14.25
N ARG A 163 -2.16 14.35 15.08
CA ARG A 163 -2.36 12.92 15.33
C ARG A 163 -3.80 12.59 15.73
N GLU A 164 -4.37 13.40 16.63
CA GLU A 164 -5.74 13.19 17.13
C GLU A 164 -6.82 13.44 16.06
N LYS A 165 -6.42 14.06 14.94
CA LYS A 165 -7.26 14.32 13.77
C LYS A 165 -6.76 13.58 12.54
N SER A 166 -6.15 12.43 12.75
CA SER A 166 -5.62 11.61 11.65
C SER A 166 -6.24 10.24 11.66
N ILE A 167 -6.35 9.62 10.48
CA ILE A 167 -6.85 8.27 10.31
C ILE A 167 -6.03 7.54 9.25
N MET A 168 -5.78 6.23 9.47
CA MET A 168 -5.14 5.35 8.50
C MET A 168 -6.18 4.50 7.78
N ILE A 169 -6.06 4.40 6.45
CA ILE A 169 -6.80 3.46 5.61
C ILE A 169 -5.81 2.51 4.97
N GLY A 170 -5.97 1.22 5.19
CA GLY A 170 -5.08 0.18 4.70
C GLY A 170 -5.78 -1.16 4.59
N ASP A 171 -5.04 -2.19 4.20
CA ASP A 171 -5.61 -3.51 3.92
C ASP A 171 -4.89 -4.67 4.63
N THR A 172 -3.79 -4.38 5.35
CA THR A 172 -2.96 -5.40 5.99
C THR A 172 -2.77 -5.18 7.49
N GLU A 173 -2.29 -6.23 8.19
CA GLU A 173 -1.84 -6.13 9.58
C GLU A 173 -0.66 -5.16 9.75
N THR A 174 0.11 -4.91 8.71
CA THR A 174 1.22 -3.95 8.74
C THR A 174 0.70 -2.52 8.93
N ASP A 175 -0.41 -2.18 8.27
CA ASP A 175 -1.09 -0.89 8.41
C ASP A 175 -1.75 -0.76 9.79
N ALA A 176 -2.46 -1.81 10.19
CA ALA A 176 -3.15 -1.86 11.46
C ALA A 176 -2.19 -1.73 12.65
N ASN A 177 -1.05 -2.43 12.61
CA ASN A 177 -0.03 -2.33 13.66
C ASN A 177 0.57 -0.93 13.72
N ALA A 178 0.93 -0.34 12.56
CA ALA A 178 1.44 1.02 12.51
C ALA A 178 0.42 2.05 13.07
N ALA A 179 -0.85 1.91 12.71
CA ALA A 179 -1.93 2.79 13.19
C ALA A 179 -2.17 2.62 14.70
N THR A 180 -2.19 1.37 15.19
CA THR A 180 -2.36 1.07 16.62
C THR A 180 -1.24 1.67 17.47
N GLU A 181 0.01 1.45 17.08
CA GLU A 181 1.18 1.97 17.77
C GLU A 181 1.30 3.51 17.66
N ALA A 182 0.78 4.10 16.57
CA ALA A 182 0.65 5.55 16.40
C ALA A 182 -0.54 6.14 17.16
N GLU A 183 -1.41 5.31 17.76
CA GLU A 183 -2.66 5.70 18.43
C GLU A 183 -3.60 6.52 17.52
N ILE A 184 -3.71 6.13 16.25
CA ILE A 184 -4.68 6.71 15.30
C ILE A 184 -5.70 5.66 14.86
N PRO A 185 -6.95 6.07 14.54
CA PRO A 185 -7.96 5.15 14.05
C PRO A 185 -7.55 4.46 12.75
N MET A 186 -7.96 3.18 12.61
CA MET A 186 -7.73 2.34 11.43
C MET A 186 -9.03 1.97 10.74
N ILE A 187 -9.13 2.25 9.44
CA ILE A 187 -10.13 1.69 8.54
C ILE A 187 -9.45 0.60 7.71
N LEU A 188 -9.92 -0.64 7.85
CA LEU A 188 -9.37 -1.80 7.16
C LEU A 188 -10.24 -2.16 5.95
N LEU A 189 -9.61 -2.44 4.80
CA LEU A 189 -10.27 -3.07 3.66
C LEU A 189 -10.34 -4.59 3.84
N LYS A 190 -11.51 -5.17 3.59
CA LYS A 190 -11.81 -6.58 3.87
C LYS A 190 -11.02 -7.57 3.01
N TYR A 191 -10.65 -7.21 1.79
CA TYR A 191 -10.04 -8.09 0.80
C TYR A 191 -8.60 -7.71 0.48
N GLY A 192 -7.84 -7.37 1.55
CA GLY A 192 -6.45 -6.96 1.45
C GLY A 192 -5.46 -8.08 1.09
N TYR A 193 -4.22 -7.67 0.91
CA TYR A 193 -3.09 -8.55 0.60
C TYR A 193 -2.47 -9.15 1.87
N THR A 194 -3.26 -9.94 2.59
CA THR A 194 -2.89 -10.56 3.86
C THR A 194 -3.32 -12.02 3.93
N GLU A 195 -2.62 -12.84 4.71
CA GLU A 195 -3.01 -14.23 5.00
C GLU A 195 -4.03 -14.32 6.14
N LYS A 196 -4.11 -13.28 6.97
CA LYS A 196 -5.05 -13.21 8.08
C LYS A 196 -6.45 -12.86 7.58
N ARG A 197 -7.45 -13.38 8.24
CA ARG A 197 -8.82 -12.91 8.02
C ARG A 197 -8.94 -11.49 8.55
N SER A 198 -9.67 -10.64 7.84
CA SER A 198 -9.83 -9.23 8.22
C SER A 198 -10.39 -9.04 9.64
N GLU A 199 -11.20 -10.00 10.12
CA GLU A 199 -11.75 -10.01 11.47
C GLU A 199 -10.68 -10.27 12.57
N GLU A 200 -9.50 -10.77 12.19
CA GLU A 200 -8.36 -11.02 13.09
C GLU A 200 -7.37 -9.85 13.13
N ILE A 201 -7.54 -8.87 12.24
CA ILE A 201 -6.69 -7.67 12.17
C ILE A 201 -7.39 -6.55 12.92
N TYR A 202 -6.67 -5.81 13.76
CA TYR A 202 -7.24 -4.67 14.48
C TYR A 202 -7.76 -3.60 13.51
N HIS A 203 -8.95 -3.09 13.75
CA HIS A 203 -9.55 -1.99 13.02
C HIS A 203 -10.67 -1.32 13.83
N ASN A 204 -10.88 -0.04 13.61
CA ASN A 204 -12.04 0.69 14.10
C ASN A 204 -13.26 0.50 13.17
N HIS A 205 -12.99 0.39 11.86
CA HIS A 205 -14.00 0.14 10.84
C HIS A 205 -13.48 -0.84 9.80
N LEU A 206 -14.37 -1.75 9.37
CA LEU A 206 -14.12 -2.69 8.28
C LEU A 206 -15.00 -2.30 7.09
N ILE A 207 -14.36 -2.08 5.93
CA ILE A 207 -15.06 -1.72 4.70
C ILE A 207 -14.75 -2.72 3.59
N LYS A 208 -15.63 -2.81 2.61
CA LYS A 208 -15.44 -3.66 1.43
C LYS A 208 -14.72 -2.90 0.31
N ASP A 209 -15.08 -1.66 0.12
CA ASP A 209 -14.59 -0.72 -0.87
C ASP A 209 -14.80 0.72 -0.36
N PHE A 210 -14.51 1.72 -1.18
CA PHE A 210 -14.62 3.12 -0.77
C PHE A 210 -16.05 3.71 -0.90
N ILE A 211 -17.03 2.94 -1.34
CA ILE A 211 -18.40 3.44 -1.46
C ILE A 211 -19.00 3.70 -0.08
N GLY A 212 -19.36 4.95 0.18
CA GLY A 212 -20.02 5.35 1.45
C GLY A 212 -19.05 5.58 2.63
N ILE A 213 -17.73 5.53 2.40
CA ILE A 213 -16.71 5.74 3.44
C ILE A 213 -16.77 7.17 4.02
N GLU A 214 -17.25 8.14 3.26
CA GLU A 214 -17.45 9.52 3.70
C GLU A 214 -18.35 9.61 4.95
N LYS A 215 -19.30 8.68 5.13
CA LYS A 215 -20.16 8.60 6.32
C LYS A 215 -19.38 8.16 7.57
N ILE A 216 -18.31 7.42 7.38
CA ILE A 216 -17.40 7.01 8.46
C ILE A 216 -16.51 8.19 8.82
N ILE A 217 -15.85 8.79 7.83
CA ILE A 217 -14.92 9.91 8.04
C ILE A 217 -15.64 11.12 8.67
N SER A 218 -16.87 11.42 8.25
CA SER A 218 -17.66 12.53 8.82
C SER A 218 -17.91 12.43 10.33
N LYS A 219 -17.70 11.26 10.95
CA LYS A 219 -17.83 11.11 12.41
C LYS A 219 -16.57 11.54 13.16
N TYR A 220 -15.48 11.73 12.45
CA TYR A 220 -14.18 12.14 12.99
C TYR A 220 -13.86 13.62 12.72
N LEU A 221 -14.61 14.28 11.81
CA LEU A 221 -14.50 15.72 11.50
C LEU A 221 -15.15 16.56 12.58
#